data_8504213339d49c3973043ef1fe624877
#
_entry.id   8504213339d49c3973043ef1fe624877
#
_cell.length_a   1.000
_cell.length_b   1.000
_cell.length_c   1.000
_cell.angle_alpha   90.00
_cell.angle_beta   90.00
_cell.angle_gamma   90.00
#
_symmetry.space_group_name_H-M   'P 1'
#
loop_
_entity.id
_entity.type
_entity.pdbx_description
1 polymer ?
#
loop_
_entity_poly.entity_id
_entity_poly.type
_entity_poly.pdbx_seq_one_letter_code
_entity_poly.pdbx_strand_id
1 'polypeptide(L)'
;MQGSRPLVRVVRLGLVSYQEGLRLQQVYVDRHRSGPAHSLLLCEHPPVYTTGIRHQPYPASRLDPLRLLGAEVHRANRGGLITFHGPGQLVCYPVLDLSGFRKSVRWYVAQLEKTVVSACGSLGVTATTSPHTGVWVGDNKICAMGIHCGRYVTSHGLALNCNTDLSWFSHIVPCGIEGKGVTSLSRELRRDVSVHEATPHLLAAFGEHFHCELSEDA
;
A
#
# COMPACT_ATOMS: atom_id res chain seq x y z
N MET A 1 22.28 0.88 -26.05
CA MET A 1 22.82 0.65 -24.72
C MET A 1 21.64 0.37 -23.79
N GLN A 2 21.45 -0.88 -23.34
CA GLN A 2 20.46 -1.18 -22.30
C GLN A 2 21.03 -0.59 -21.00
N GLY A 3 20.40 0.50 -20.51
CA GLY A 3 20.75 1.06 -19.21
C GLY A 3 20.56 -0.02 -18.14
N SER A 4 21.45 -0.07 -17.13
CA SER A 4 21.30 -0.99 -16.00
C SER A 4 19.93 -0.76 -15.35
N ARG A 5 19.25 -1.86 -15.00
CA ARG A 5 17.97 -1.78 -14.28
C ARG A 5 18.19 -1.08 -12.93
N PRO A 6 17.28 -0.19 -12.51
CA PRO A 6 17.38 0.41 -11.18
C PRO A 6 17.42 -0.67 -10.11
N LEU A 7 18.31 -0.53 -9.13
CA LEU A 7 18.35 -1.40 -7.96
C LEU A 7 17.40 -0.85 -6.89
N VAL A 8 16.52 -1.68 -6.37
CA VAL A 8 15.55 -1.34 -5.32
C VAL A 8 15.75 -2.25 -4.11
N ARG A 9 16.08 -1.66 -2.97
CA ARG A 9 16.31 -2.40 -1.73
C ARG A 9 14.97 -2.75 -1.08
N VAL A 10 14.78 -4.01 -0.74
CA VAL A 10 13.63 -4.49 0.03
C VAL A 10 13.98 -4.45 1.52
N VAL A 11 13.14 -3.80 2.31
CA VAL A 11 13.32 -3.65 3.76
C VAL A 11 12.08 -4.19 4.46
N ARG A 12 12.25 -5.28 5.22
CA ARG A 12 11.17 -5.91 5.99
C ARG A 12 11.16 -5.32 7.39
N LEU A 13 10.11 -4.58 7.73
CA LEU A 13 9.97 -3.90 9.03
C LEU A 13 9.18 -4.73 10.05
N GLY A 14 8.47 -5.78 9.61
CA GLY A 14 7.56 -6.53 10.47
C GLY A 14 6.35 -5.71 10.92
N LEU A 15 5.87 -5.98 12.12
CA LEU A 15 4.76 -5.23 12.74
C LEU A 15 5.32 -3.98 13.42
N VAL A 16 4.98 -2.81 12.89
CA VAL A 16 5.43 -1.50 13.41
C VAL A 16 4.26 -0.54 13.57
N SER A 17 4.33 0.37 14.55
CA SER A 17 3.31 1.41 14.69
C SER A 17 3.24 2.27 13.41
N TYR A 18 2.07 2.86 13.14
CA TYR A 18 1.91 3.73 11.97
C TYR A 18 2.86 4.94 12.04
N GLN A 19 3.07 5.49 13.23
CA GLN A 19 3.99 6.61 13.44
C GLN A 19 5.43 6.23 13.13
N GLU A 20 5.88 5.04 13.54
CA GLU A 20 7.22 4.53 13.21
C GLU A 20 7.35 4.28 11.70
N GLY A 21 6.32 3.73 11.05
CA GLY A 21 6.26 3.59 9.60
C GLY A 21 6.43 4.94 8.87
N LEU A 22 5.78 6.01 9.36
CA LEU A 22 5.94 7.36 8.81
C LEU A 22 7.37 7.89 9.01
N ARG A 23 7.94 7.72 10.20
CA ARG A 23 9.31 8.13 10.52
C ARG A 23 10.32 7.44 9.62
N LEU A 24 10.19 6.13 9.43
CA LEU A 24 11.07 5.36 8.56
C LEU A 24 10.93 5.78 7.09
N GLN A 25 9.71 5.97 6.60
CA GLN A 25 9.52 6.52 5.25
C GLN A 25 10.28 7.82 5.05
N GLN A 26 10.21 8.75 6.02
CA GLN A 26 10.92 10.03 5.94
C GLN A 26 12.45 9.83 5.90
N VAL A 27 13.00 8.92 6.71
CA VAL A 27 14.43 8.57 6.68
C VAL A 27 14.84 8.09 5.28
N TYR A 28 14.03 7.24 4.64
CA TYR A 28 14.33 6.73 3.30
C TYR A 28 14.13 7.80 2.21
N VAL A 29 13.15 8.69 2.35
CA VAL A 29 12.98 9.85 1.48
C VAL A 29 14.20 10.78 1.56
N ASP A 30 14.72 11.04 2.75
CA ASP A 30 15.87 11.93 2.94
C ASP A 30 17.18 11.34 2.38
N ARG A 31 17.31 10.02 2.32
CA ARG A 31 18.46 9.34 1.67
C ARG A 31 18.58 9.69 0.19
N HIS A 32 17.48 9.95 -0.51
CA HIS A 32 17.51 10.40 -1.91
C HIS A 32 18.16 11.77 -2.10
N ARG A 33 18.34 12.56 -1.05
CA ARG A 33 19.08 13.82 -1.10
C ARG A 33 20.60 13.62 -1.25
N SER A 34 21.08 12.46 -0.82
CA SER A 34 22.50 12.08 -0.87
C SER A 34 22.85 11.18 -2.06
N GLY A 35 21.86 10.77 -2.87
CA GLY A 35 22.02 9.91 -4.05
C GLY A 35 20.82 8.98 -4.25
N PRO A 36 20.71 8.30 -5.39
CA PRO A 36 19.62 7.38 -5.68
C PRO A 36 19.65 6.20 -4.68
N ALA A 37 18.57 6.02 -3.96
CA ALA A 37 18.43 5.00 -2.90
C ALA A 37 17.01 4.45 -2.87
N HIS A 38 16.60 3.78 -3.98
CA HIS A 38 15.24 3.22 -4.07
C HIS A 38 15.02 2.11 -3.05
N SER A 39 13.87 2.13 -2.40
CA SER A 39 13.54 1.15 -1.37
C SER A 39 12.06 0.79 -1.38
N LEU A 40 11.75 -0.48 -1.04
CA LEU A 40 10.43 -0.97 -0.71
C LEU A 40 10.40 -1.28 0.78
N LEU A 41 9.62 -0.54 1.55
CA LEU A 41 9.42 -0.82 2.97
C LEU A 41 8.16 -1.68 3.10
N LEU A 42 8.33 -2.89 3.60
CA LEU A 42 7.23 -3.85 3.81
C LEU A 42 6.94 -3.96 5.30
N CYS A 43 5.68 -3.81 5.68
CA CYS A 43 5.27 -3.90 7.07
C CYS A 43 3.81 -4.35 7.22
N GLU A 44 3.46 -4.59 8.46
CA GLU A 44 2.11 -4.61 9.00
C GLU A 44 1.99 -3.51 10.06
N HIS A 45 0.77 -3.06 10.35
CA HIS A 45 0.50 -2.12 11.42
C HIS A 45 -0.45 -2.73 12.46
N PRO A 46 -0.36 -2.33 13.75
CA PRO A 46 -1.49 -2.46 14.67
C PRO A 46 -2.73 -1.75 14.12
N PRO A 47 -3.93 -2.07 14.62
CA PRO A 47 -5.17 -1.45 14.11
C PRO A 47 -5.10 0.07 14.09
N VAL A 48 -5.22 0.65 12.89
CA VAL A 48 -5.13 2.10 12.68
C VAL A 48 -6.01 2.54 11.50
N TYR A 49 -6.75 3.61 11.70
CA TYR A 49 -7.45 4.32 10.63
C TYR A 49 -6.63 5.52 10.19
N THR A 50 -6.46 5.70 8.89
CA THR A 50 -5.74 6.85 8.34
C THR A 50 -6.63 7.64 7.39
N THR A 51 -6.66 8.97 7.54
CA THR A 51 -7.30 9.88 6.59
C THR A 51 -6.25 10.50 5.67
N GLY A 52 -6.52 10.57 4.38
CA GLY A 52 -5.63 11.25 3.43
C GLY A 52 -5.90 12.75 3.33
N ILE A 53 -5.23 13.41 2.38
CA ILE A 53 -5.34 14.88 2.16
C ILE A 53 -6.74 15.33 1.70
N ARG A 54 -7.52 14.45 1.09
CA ARG A 54 -8.95 14.70 0.82
C ARG A 54 -9.76 14.48 2.09
N HIS A 55 -9.48 15.26 3.09
CA HIS A 55 -9.97 15.07 4.46
C HIS A 55 -11.39 15.62 4.72
N GLN A 56 -12.11 16.00 3.72
CA GLN A 56 -13.54 16.26 3.91
C GLN A 56 -14.27 14.94 4.11
N PRO A 57 -15.09 14.88 5.00
CA PRO A 57 -15.33 15.53 6.28
C PRO A 57 -15.26 14.51 7.40
N TYR A 58 -14.10 14.37 8.03
CA TYR A 58 -13.99 13.51 9.21
C TYR A 58 -13.84 14.39 10.47
N PRO A 59 -14.95 14.97 11.00
CA PRO A 59 -14.91 15.68 12.26
C PRO A 59 -14.57 14.71 13.39
N ALA A 60 -14.11 15.24 14.52
CA ALA A 60 -13.75 14.43 15.68
C ALA A 60 -14.88 13.45 16.07
N SER A 61 -16.13 13.89 16.00
CA SER A 61 -17.31 13.05 16.27
C SER A 61 -17.43 11.78 15.42
N ARG A 62 -16.83 11.75 14.24
CA ARG A 62 -16.75 10.54 13.41
C ARG A 62 -15.51 9.68 13.69
N LEU A 63 -14.45 10.28 14.22
CA LEU A 63 -13.18 9.61 14.49
C LEU A 63 -13.11 9.03 15.90
N ASP A 64 -13.78 9.66 16.87
CA ASP A 64 -13.77 9.22 18.27
C ASP A 64 -14.34 7.80 18.46
N PRO A 65 -15.45 7.41 17.80
CA PRO A 65 -15.93 6.03 17.88
C PRO A 65 -14.88 5.00 17.40
N LEU A 66 -14.07 5.34 16.41
CA LEU A 66 -13.01 4.45 15.91
C LEU A 66 -11.91 4.22 16.96
N ARG A 67 -11.59 5.26 17.74
CA ARG A 67 -10.64 5.16 18.86
C ARG A 67 -11.16 4.27 19.98
N LEU A 68 -12.45 4.32 20.25
CA LEU A 68 -13.11 3.48 21.26
C LEU A 68 -13.07 1.99 20.88
N LEU A 69 -12.92 1.65 19.60
CA LEU A 69 -12.71 0.27 19.14
C LEU A 69 -11.28 -0.24 19.40
N GLY A 70 -10.39 0.59 19.92
CA GLY A 70 -9.00 0.25 20.17
C GLY A 70 -8.05 0.50 18.99
N ALA A 71 -8.49 1.19 17.93
CA ALA A 71 -7.65 1.57 16.82
C ALA A 71 -7.06 2.97 17.01
N GLU A 72 -5.82 3.18 16.55
CA GLU A 72 -5.28 4.53 16.39
C GLU A 72 -5.97 5.25 15.22
N VAL A 73 -5.94 6.59 15.23
CA VAL A 73 -6.46 7.40 14.14
C VAL A 73 -5.46 8.49 13.80
N HIS A 74 -4.96 8.48 12.56
CA HIS A 74 -3.95 9.41 12.08
C HIS A 74 -4.38 10.15 10.82
N ARG A 75 -3.94 11.41 10.69
CA ARG A 75 -3.97 12.14 9.42
C ARG A 75 -2.67 11.88 8.68
N ALA A 76 -2.78 11.51 7.41
CA ALA A 76 -1.66 11.17 6.56
C ALA A 76 -1.55 12.13 5.38
N ASN A 77 -0.33 12.44 4.97
CA ASN A 77 -0.02 13.23 3.78
C ASN A 77 -0.01 12.36 2.53
N ARG A 78 -1.09 11.64 2.28
CA ARG A 78 -1.29 10.78 1.11
C ARG A 78 -2.59 11.10 0.38
N GLY A 79 -2.68 10.72 -0.88
CA GLY A 79 -3.94 10.78 -1.61
C GLY A 79 -5.03 9.89 -1.00
N GLY A 80 -6.27 10.14 -1.40
CA GLY A 80 -7.44 9.38 -0.98
C GLY A 80 -8.08 9.86 0.33
N LEU A 81 -9.11 9.13 0.75
CA LEU A 81 -9.92 9.37 1.93
C LEU A 81 -9.52 8.43 3.09
N ILE A 82 -10.47 8.10 3.98
CA ILE A 82 -10.23 7.21 5.10
C ILE A 82 -10.02 5.77 4.62
N THR A 83 -9.09 5.07 5.28
CA THR A 83 -8.91 3.62 5.16
C THR A 83 -8.48 3.04 6.50
N PHE A 84 -8.39 1.72 6.56
CA PHE A 84 -7.93 0.95 7.70
C PHE A 84 -6.65 0.20 7.36
N HIS A 85 -5.75 0.09 8.35
CA HIS A 85 -4.61 -0.81 8.34
C HIS A 85 -4.62 -1.64 9.63
N GLY A 86 -4.24 -2.91 9.51
CA GLY A 86 -4.20 -3.83 10.65
C GLY A 86 -3.41 -5.09 10.34
N PRO A 87 -3.26 -5.99 11.34
CA PRO A 87 -2.60 -7.29 11.15
C PRO A 87 -3.22 -8.08 9.99
N GLY A 88 -2.39 -8.83 9.29
CA GLY A 88 -2.81 -9.57 8.10
C GLY A 88 -2.96 -8.73 6.83
N GLN A 89 -2.61 -7.44 6.88
CA GLN A 89 -2.57 -6.57 5.71
C GLN A 89 -1.12 -6.28 5.31
N LEU A 90 -0.72 -6.68 4.12
CA LEU A 90 0.60 -6.35 3.57
C LEU A 90 0.64 -4.90 3.14
N VAL A 91 1.32 -4.08 3.91
CA VAL A 91 1.57 -2.67 3.58
C VAL A 91 2.92 -2.56 2.91
N CYS A 92 2.96 -1.94 1.74
CA CYS A 92 4.19 -1.65 1.00
C CYS A 92 4.29 -0.15 0.74
N TYR A 93 5.40 0.43 1.18
CA TYR A 93 5.76 1.83 0.96
C TYR A 93 6.94 1.92 -0.01
N PRO A 94 6.71 2.07 -1.32
CA PRO A 94 7.78 2.30 -2.26
C PRO A 94 8.31 3.74 -2.12
N VAL A 95 9.56 3.87 -1.72
CA VAL A 95 10.29 5.14 -1.69
C VAL A 95 11.22 5.15 -2.89
N LEU A 96 10.75 5.75 -3.99
CA LEU A 96 11.41 5.74 -5.29
C LEU A 96 11.62 7.16 -5.80
N ASP A 97 12.77 7.45 -6.37
CA ASP A 97 12.91 8.60 -7.25
C ASP A 97 12.44 8.22 -8.66
N LEU A 98 11.30 8.76 -9.07
CA LEU A 98 10.73 8.50 -10.38
C LEU A 98 11.59 9.02 -11.54
N SER A 99 12.63 9.81 -11.26
CA SER A 99 13.62 10.23 -12.29
C SER A 99 14.41 9.04 -12.82
N GLY A 100 14.63 8.01 -11.97
CA GLY A 100 15.27 6.75 -12.36
C GLY A 100 14.35 5.77 -13.09
N PHE A 101 13.06 6.07 -13.19
CA PHE A 101 12.04 5.26 -13.87
C PHE A 101 11.33 6.10 -14.94
N ARG A 102 10.18 6.65 -14.57
CA ARG A 102 9.42 7.57 -15.40
C ARG A 102 8.82 8.70 -14.55
N LYS A 103 9.13 9.95 -14.89
CA LYS A 103 8.64 11.16 -14.18
C LYS A 103 7.12 11.37 -14.39
N SER A 104 6.31 10.44 -13.90
CA SER A 104 4.86 10.48 -14.00
C SER A 104 4.20 9.76 -12.83
N VAL A 105 3.51 10.50 -11.98
CA VAL A 105 2.72 9.93 -10.88
C VAL A 105 1.61 9.03 -11.40
N ARG A 106 0.98 9.39 -12.50
CA ARG A 106 -0.07 8.57 -13.14
C ARG A 106 0.49 7.22 -13.60
N TRP A 107 1.65 7.21 -14.23
CA TRP A 107 2.34 5.98 -14.62
C TRP A 107 2.68 5.15 -13.38
N TYR A 108 3.21 5.76 -12.33
CA TYR A 108 3.60 5.09 -11.09
C TYR A 108 2.41 4.38 -10.43
N VAL A 109 1.28 5.07 -10.29
CA VAL A 109 0.05 4.45 -9.73
C VAL A 109 -0.41 3.29 -10.60
N ALA A 110 -0.42 3.46 -11.93
CA ALA A 110 -0.80 2.37 -12.84
C ALA A 110 0.15 1.16 -12.74
N GLN A 111 1.45 1.37 -12.50
CA GLN A 111 2.38 0.26 -12.29
C GLN A 111 2.13 -0.44 -10.95
N LEU A 112 1.82 0.30 -9.87
CA LEU A 112 1.43 -0.31 -8.60
C LEU A 112 0.17 -1.17 -8.73
N GLU A 113 -0.83 -0.67 -9.44
CA GLU A 113 -2.06 -1.44 -9.70
C GLU A 113 -1.77 -2.73 -10.47
N LYS A 114 -0.99 -2.65 -11.55
CA LYS A 114 -0.56 -3.83 -12.33
C LYS A 114 0.23 -4.83 -11.47
N THR A 115 1.12 -4.34 -10.63
CA THR A 115 1.89 -5.17 -9.69
C THR A 115 0.97 -5.99 -8.80
N VAL A 116 -0.03 -5.35 -8.20
CA VAL A 116 -0.98 -6.07 -7.33
C VAL A 116 -1.88 -7.01 -8.12
N VAL A 117 -2.35 -6.62 -9.31
CA VAL A 117 -3.14 -7.50 -10.19
C VAL A 117 -2.35 -8.77 -10.53
N SER A 118 -1.08 -8.64 -10.93
CA SER A 118 -0.21 -9.79 -11.23
C SER A 118 0.08 -10.65 -9.99
N ALA A 119 0.33 -10.03 -8.84
CA ALA A 119 0.52 -10.75 -7.58
C ALA A 119 -0.73 -11.54 -7.17
N CYS A 120 -1.92 -10.96 -7.28
CA CYS A 120 -3.19 -11.67 -7.06
C CYS A 120 -3.36 -12.83 -8.05
N GLY A 121 -3.08 -12.59 -9.34
CA GLY A 121 -3.16 -13.60 -10.39
C GLY A 121 -2.25 -14.79 -10.14
N SER A 122 -1.02 -14.59 -9.70
CA SER A 122 -0.07 -15.67 -9.37
C SER A 122 -0.49 -16.48 -8.13
N LEU A 123 -1.38 -15.95 -7.30
CA LEU A 123 -2.01 -16.65 -6.17
C LEU A 123 -3.35 -17.32 -6.56
N GLY A 124 -3.84 -17.11 -7.79
CA GLY A 124 -5.10 -17.68 -8.28
C GLY A 124 -6.32 -16.76 -8.07
N VAL A 125 -6.12 -15.48 -7.73
CA VAL A 125 -7.20 -14.51 -7.58
C VAL A 125 -7.28 -13.62 -8.82
N THR A 126 -8.41 -13.61 -9.52
CA THR A 126 -8.67 -12.71 -10.65
C THR A 126 -9.05 -11.33 -10.16
N ALA A 127 -8.07 -10.42 -10.13
CA ALA A 127 -8.26 -9.04 -9.72
C ALA A 127 -8.12 -8.09 -10.92
N THR A 128 -8.74 -6.91 -10.82
CA THR A 128 -8.77 -5.90 -11.88
C THR A 128 -8.58 -4.50 -11.33
N THR A 129 -8.30 -3.55 -12.23
CA THR A 129 -8.39 -2.11 -11.94
C THR A 129 -9.80 -1.59 -12.23
N SER A 130 -10.13 -0.43 -11.68
CA SER A 130 -11.40 0.27 -11.93
C SER A 130 -11.15 1.77 -12.10
N PRO A 131 -12.15 2.59 -12.42
CA PRO A 131 -12.02 4.05 -12.40
C PRO A 131 -11.61 4.61 -11.02
N HIS A 132 -11.80 3.84 -9.96
CA HIS A 132 -11.39 4.17 -8.59
C HIS A 132 -10.03 3.54 -8.27
N THR A 133 -9.04 4.34 -7.93
CA THR A 133 -7.67 3.89 -7.58
C THR A 133 -7.69 2.73 -6.56
N GLY A 134 -6.88 1.73 -6.87
CA GLY A 134 -6.77 0.49 -6.11
C GLY A 134 -7.06 -0.74 -6.97
N VAL A 135 -7.00 -1.92 -6.36
CA VAL A 135 -7.24 -3.20 -7.06
C VAL A 135 -8.48 -3.87 -6.47
N TRP A 136 -9.25 -4.51 -7.36
CA TRP A 136 -10.59 -4.97 -7.09
C TRP A 136 -10.82 -6.41 -7.54
N VAL A 137 -11.67 -7.11 -6.81
CA VAL A 137 -12.28 -8.38 -7.21
C VAL A 137 -13.78 -8.16 -7.28
N GLY A 138 -14.33 -8.09 -8.49
CA GLY A 138 -15.69 -7.60 -8.70
C GLY A 138 -15.86 -6.19 -8.11
N ASP A 139 -16.83 -6.03 -7.23
CA ASP A 139 -17.14 -4.78 -6.55
C ASP A 139 -16.42 -4.59 -5.20
N ASN A 140 -15.53 -5.52 -4.84
CA ASN A 140 -14.83 -5.50 -3.56
C ASN A 140 -13.36 -5.12 -3.74
N LYS A 141 -12.91 -4.11 -2.99
CA LYS A 141 -11.52 -3.68 -3.01
C LYS A 141 -10.65 -4.66 -2.22
N ILE A 142 -9.63 -5.23 -2.88
CA ILE A 142 -8.64 -6.11 -2.26
C ILE A 142 -7.37 -5.36 -1.85
N CYS A 143 -7.03 -4.28 -2.57
CA CYS A 143 -5.88 -3.45 -2.24
C CYS A 143 -6.22 -1.97 -2.33
N ALA A 144 -6.02 -1.25 -1.24
CA ALA A 144 -6.10 0.20 -1.20
C ALA A 144 -4.77 0.83 -1.61
N MET A 145 -4.84 2.00 -2.26
CA MET A 145 -3.66 2.76 -2.66
C MET A 145 -3.84 4.23 -2.34
N GLY A 146 -2.80 4.82 -1.76
CA GLY A 146 -2.71 6.24 -1.52
C GLY A 146 -1.25 6.63 -1.43
N ILE A 147 -0.80 7.49 -2.31
CA ILE A 147 0.62 7.87 -2.42
C ILE A 147 0.80 9.36 -2.14
N HIS A 148 2.02 9.71 -1.78
CA HIS A 148 2.55 11.05 -1.84
C HIS A 148 3.75 11.08 -2.80
N CYS A 149 3.91 12.19 -3.50
CA CYS A 149 5.06 12.39 -4.39
C CYS A 149 5.54 13.83 -4.28
N GLY A 150 6.71 14.02 -3.70
CA GLY A 150 7.37 15.32 -3.58
C GLY A 150 8.67 15.33 -4.39
N ARG A 151 8.80 16.28 -5.34
CA ARG A 151 9.99 16.37 -6.21
C ARG A 151 10.35 15.05 -6.91
N TYR A 152 9.34 14.31 -7.35
CA TYR A 152 9.42 12.97 -7.93
C TYR A 152 9.89 11.85 -7.00
N VAL A 153 10.12 12.09 -5.72
CA VAL A 153 10.33 11.03 -4.72
C VAL A 153 9.00 10.63 -4.12
N THR A 154 8.70 9.33 -4.15
CA THR A 154 7.44 8.77 -3.66
C THR A 154 7.52 8.37 -2.20
N SER A 155 6.38 8.37 -1.52
CA SER A 155 6.17 7.78 -0.20
C SER A 155 4.72 7.34 -0.06
N HIS A 156 4.38 6.69 1.05
CA HIS A 156 3.15 5.89 1.15
C HIS A 156 3.10 4.84 0.05
N GLY A 157 1.95 4.27 -0.23
CA GLY A 157 1.91 3.24 -1.26
C GLY A 157 0.62 2.44 -1.28
N LEU A 158 0.73 1.14 -1.06
CA LEU A 158 -0.36 0.20 -1.18
C LEU A 158 -0.56 -0.63 0.11
N ALA A 159 -1.77 -1.15 0.28
CA ALA A 159 -2.17 -2.00 1.39
C ALA A 159 -3.04 -3.14 0.84
N LEU A 160 -2.45 -4.32 0.71
CA LEU A 160 -3.08 -5.55 0.21
C LEU A 160 -3.65 -6.34 1.38
N ASN A 161 -4.94 -6.58 1.36
CA ASN A 161 -5.60 -7.43 2.34
C ASN A 161 -5.24 -8.91 2.06
N CYS A 162 -4.44 -9.52 2.92
CA CYS A 162 -4.09 -10.94 2.84
C CYS A 162 -5.09 -11.77 3.66
N ASN A 163 -4.92 -11.84 4.97
CA ASN A 163 -5.88 -12.42 5.92
C ASN A 163 -6.40 -11.40 6.95
N THR A 164 -6.45 -10.15 6.54
CA THR A 164 -6.93 -9.01 7.32
C THR A 164 -8.35 -9.25 7.85
N ASP A 165 -8.60 -8.92 9.10
CA ASP A 165 -9.97 -8.85 9.63
C ASP A 165 -10.74 -7.71 8.94
N LEU A 166 -11.63 -8.08 8.04
CA LEU A 166 -12.40 -7.13 7.23
C LEU A 166 -13.52 -6.42 8.01
N SER A 167 -13.84 -6.86 9.23
CA SER A 167 -14.88 -6.24 10.07
C SER A 167 -14.55 -4.79 10.41
N TRP A 168 -13.25 -4.45 10.51
CA TRP A 168 -12.80 -3.07 10.73
C TRP A 168 -13.26 -2.09 9.67
N PHE A 169 -13.45 -2.54 8.43
CA PHE A 169 -13.94 -1.68 7.35
C PHE A 169 -15.42 -1.36 7.44
N SER A 170 -16.22 -2.10 8.25
CA SER A 170 -17.64 -1.83 8.45
C SER A 170 -17.90 -0.53 9.23
N HIS A 171 -16.89 -0.02 9.92
CA HIS A 171 -16.99 1.22 10.71
C HIS A 171 -16.72 2.48 9.89
N ILE A 172 -16.36 2.34 8.62
CA ILE A 172 -16.06 3.46 7.72
C ILE A 172 -16.74 3.24 6.36
N VAL A 173 -16.82 4.29 5.56
CA VAL A 173 -17.06 4.17 4.11
C VAL A 173 -15.69 4.19 3.43
N PRO A 174 -15.11 3.02 3.05
CA PRO A 174 -13.76 2.95 2.57
C PRO A 174 -13.58 3.81 1.31
N CYS A 175 -12.64 4.73 1.33
CA CYS A 175 -12.37 5.66 0.24
C CYS A 175 -13.59 6.51 -0.20
N GLY A 176 -14.66 6.60 0.63
CA GLY A 176 -15.87 7.34 0.32
C GLY A 176 -16.68 6.78 -0.86
N ILE A 177 -16.49 5.51 -1.22
CA ILE A 177 -17.18 4.86 -2.35
C ILE A 177 -18.36 4.06 -1.79
N GLU A 178 -19.56 4.62 -1.92
CA GLU A 178 -20.80 3.96 -1.51
C GLU A 178 -21.11 2.76 -2.42
N GLY A 179 -21.69 1.71 -1.86
CA GLY A 179 -22.12 0.52 -2.58
C GLY A 179 -20.98 -0.43 -2.98
N LYS A 180 -19.72 -0.15 -2.60
CA LYS A 180 -18.58 -1.01 -2.83
C LYS A 180 -18.07 -1.61 -1.52
N GLY A 181 -17.66 -2.89 -1.58
CA GLY A 181 -17.15 -3.63 -0.45
C GLY A 181 -15.62 -3.70 -0.38
N VAL A 182 -15.16 -4.53 0.54
CA VAL A 182 -13.77 -4.94 0.68
C VAL A 182 -13.66 -6.46 0.70
N THR A 183 -12.53 -6.96 0.25
CA THR A 183 -12.20 -8.38 0.29
C THR A 183 -10.73 -8.60 0.64
N SER A 184 -10.30 -9.85 0.76
CA SER A 184 -8.93 -10.26 1.04
C SER A 184 -8.56 -11.50 0.23
N LEU A 185 -7.27 -11.78 0.10
CA LEU A 185 -6.79 -13.03 -0.52
C LEU A 185 -7.38 -14.25 0.14
N SER A 186 -7.40 -14.29 1.47
CA SER A 186 -7.96 -15.43 2.22
C SER A 186 -9.45 -15.65 1.93
N ARG A 187 -10.21 -14.56 1.83
CA ARG A 187 -11.66 -14.64 1.52
C ARG A 187 -11.91 -15.18 0.11
N GLU A 188 -11.16 -14.68 -0.87
CA GLU A 188 -11.31 -15.09 -2.27
C GLU A 188 -10.88 -16.56 -2.49
N LEU A 189 -9.80 -16.99 -1.83
CA LEU A 189 -9.26 -18.35 -1.96
C LEU A 189 -9.87 -19.35 -0.99
N ARG A 190 -10.72 -18.90 -0.04
CA ARG A 190 -11.35 -19.72 0.99
C ARG A 190 -10.34 -20.56 1.80
N ARG A 191 -9.17 -19.97 2.04
CA ARG A 191 -8.12 -20.52 2.91
C ARG A 191 -7.32 -19.38 3.50
N ASP A 192 -6.55 -19.64 4.53
CA ASP A 192 -5.64 -18.64 5.07
C ASP A 192 -4.51 -18.34 4.07
N VAL A 193 -4.26 -17.06 3.83
CA VAL A 193 -3.16 -16.54 3.00
C VAL A 193 -2.48 -15.43 3.79
N SER A 194 -1.36 -15.75 4.39
CA SER A 194 -0.64 -14.82 5.24
C SER A 194 0.10 -13.73 4.43
N VAL A 195 0.49 -12.66 5.12
CA VAL A 195 1.37 -11.62 4.57
C VAL A 195 2.70 -12.23 4.09
N HIS A 196 3.23 -13.22 4.84
CA HIS A 196 4.45 -13.91 4.47
C HIS A 196 4.31 -14.66 3.12
N GLU A 197 3.19 -15.33 2.90
CA GLU A 197 2.90 -16.02 1.64
C GLU A 197 2.72 -15.04 0.47
N ALA A 198 2.01 -13.92 0.69
CA ALA A 198 1.72 -12.95 -0.36
C ALA A 198 2.95 -12.11 -0.79
N THR A 199 3.90 -11.90 0.11
CA THR A 199 5.06 -11.00 -0.10
C THR A 199 5.91 -11.39 -1.32
N PRO A 200 6.38 -12.64 -1.52
CA PRO A 200 7.21 -12.98 -2.67
C PRO A 200 6.47 -12.75 -4.00
N HIS A 201 5.15 -12.97 -4.06
CA HIS A 201 4.34 -12.69 -5.24
C HIS A 201 4.28 -11.20 -5.56
N LEU A 202 4.14 -10.34 -4.54
CA LEU A 202 4.16 -8.90 -4.71
C LEU A 202 5.53 -8.41 -5.19
N LEU A 203 6.62 -8.93 -4.62
CA LEU A 203 7.98 -8.55 -4.98
C LEU A 203 8.33 -8.97 -6.41
N ALA A 204 8.03 -10.20 -6.80
CA ALA A 204 8.25 -10.68 -8.17
C ALA A 204 7.53 -9.80 -9.20
N ALA A 205 6.23 -9.55 -8.98
CA ALA A 205 5.44 -8.68 -9.83
C ALA A 205 5.96 -7.23 -9.85
N PHE A 206 6.46 -6.72 -8.72
CA PHE A 206 7.04 -5.38 -8.66
C PHE A 206 8.31 -5.27 -9.52
N GLY A 207 9.24 -6.22 -9.39
CA GLY A 207 10.46 -6.26 -10.21
C GLY A 207 10.15 -6.30 -11.71
N GLU A 208 9.12 -7.05 -12.11
CA GLU A 208 8.67 -7.16 -13.49
C GLU A 208 8.09 -5.82 -14.01
N HIS A 209 7.07 -5.28 -13.32
CA HIS A 209 6.35 -4.09 -13.80
C HIS A 209 7.16 -2.81 -13.71
N PHE A 210 8.07 -2.69 -12.75
CA PHE A 210 8.97 -1.54 -12.63
C PHE A 210 10.29 -1.73 -13.39
N HIS A 211 10.54 -2.91 -14.00
CA HIS A 211 11.78 -3.24 -14.70
C HIS A 211 13.02 -2.96 -13.84
N CYS A 212 12.98 -3.35 -12.58
CA CYS A 212 14.04 -3.12 -11.60
C CYS A 212 14.57 -4.45 -11.03
N GLU A 213 15.75 -4.40 -10.44
CA GLU A 213 16.32 -5.49 -9.65
C GLU A 213 16.00 -5.25 -8.17
N LEU A 214 15.59 -6.30 -7.47
CA LEU A 214 15.33 -6.24 -6.04
C LEU A 214 16.51 -6.83 -5.28
N SER A 215 16.98 -6.13 -4.25
CA SER A 215 17.97 -6.65 -3.32
C SER A 215 17.37 -6.74 -1.92
N GLU A 216 17.49 -7.90 -1.31
CA GLU A 216 17.21 -8.07 0.12
C GLU A 216 18.55 -8.04 0.86
N ASP A 217 18.61 -7.41 2.04
CA ASP A 217 19.75 -7.56 2.92
C ASP A 217 19.75 -9.00 3.46
N ALA A 218 20.94 -9.60 3.45
CA ALA A 218 21.16 -10.92 4.02
C ALA A 218 21.04 -10.89 5.55
#